data_dafff4d05479b75b6139850caad6ce39
#
_entry.id   dafff4d05479b75b6139850caad6ce39
#
_cell.length_a   1.000
_cell.length_b   1.000
_cell.length_c   1.000
_cell.angle_alpha   90.00
_cell.angle_beta   90.00
_cell.angle_gamma   90.00
#
_symmetry.space_group_name_H-M   'P 1'
#
loop_
_entity.id
_entity.type
_entity.pdbx_description
1 polymer ?
#
loop_
_entity_poly.entity_id
_entity_poly.type
_entity_poly.pdbx_seq_one_letter_code
_entity_poly.pdbx_strand_id
1 'polypeptide(L)'
;MRRFALGLAFCGALLVGGCSSSGDAVDSSDVGGARTINGIVVEAGAELPGVNLSGADLSGAYLVGINLAGADLTGANLSGADLSGANFLDANLYQANLSGANLNIAYLHRADLVDANMSGADLTGADLSGTFLLNTNLRDANLTGADLSRSNRTTADFTGATMPDGTKHP
;
A
#
# COMPACT_ATOMS: atom_id res chain seq x y z
N MET A 1 -31.59 5.95 -1.57
CA MET A 1 -31.23 7.38 -1.43
C MET A 1 -29.76 7.40 -1.03
N ARG A 2 -28.87 7.69 -1.99
CA ARG A 2 -27.42 7.77 -1.76
C ARG A 2 -27.08 9.18 -1.31
N ARG A 3 -26.55 9.33 -0.12
CA ARG A 3 -26.07 10.63 0.38
C ARG A 3 -24.65 10.84 -0.15
N PHE A 4 -24.52 11.78 -1.08
CA PHE A 4 -23.23 12.38 -1.42
C PHE A 4 -22.85 13.34 -0.30
N ALA A 5 -21.79 13.06 0.43
CA ALA A 5 -21.19 14.03 1.33
C ALA A 5 -20.23 14.90 0.50
N LEU A 6 -20.69 16.11 0.17
CA LEU A 6 -19.87 17.17 -0.40
C LEU A 6 -19.10 17.82 0.76
N GLY A 7 -17.84 17.42 0.97
CA GLY A 7 -16.95 18.07 1.92
C GLY A 7 -16.50 19.43 1.36
N LEU A 8 -17.10 20.53 1.83
CA LEU A 8 -16.58 21.87 1.60
C LEU A 8 -15.28 22.05 2.38
N ALA A 9 -14.21 22.32 1.65
CA ALA A 9 -12.97 22.83 2.23
C ALA A 9 -13.21 24.21 2.85
N PHE A 10 -13.11 24.32 4.18
CA PHE A 10 -12.98 25.60 4.85
C PHE A 10 -11.49 25.93 4.98
N CYS A 11 -11.05 26.85 4.13
CA CYS A 11 -9.75 27.49 4.23
C CYS A 11 -9.80 28.50 5.36
N GLY A 12 -9.18 28.19 6.51
CA GLY A 12 -8.96 29.12 7.61
C GLY A 12 -7.48 29.33 7.78
N ALA A 13 -6.96 30.43 7.20
CA ALA A 13 -5.58 30.84 7.38
C ALA A 13 -5.30 31.27 8.81
N LEU A 14 -4.25 30.74 9.44
CA LEU A 14 -3.48 31.49 10.42
C LEU A 14 -2.00 31.22 10.21
N LEU A 15 -1.30 32.24 9.74
CA LEU A 15 0.15 32.33 9.64
C LEU A 15 0.80 32.29 11.03
N VAL A 16 1.82 31.46 11.24
CA VAL A 16 3.09 31.87 11.87
C VAL A 16 4.21 30.91 11.45
N GLY A 17 5.12 31.39 10.70
CA GLY A 17 6.53 31.31 10.59
C GLY A 17 7.29 30.01 10.85
N GLY A 18 8.16 29.64 9.87
CA GLY A 18 9.32 28.80 10.10
C GLY A 18 9.56 27.78 9.01
N CYS A 19 10.18 28.18 7.90
CA CYS A 19 10.86 27.25 6.99
C CYS A 19 11.99 26.56 7.76
N SER A 20 11.94 25.23 7.92
CA SER A 20 13.14 24.42 8.04
C SER A 20 12.94 23.15 7.20
N SER A 21 13.83 23.00 6.25
CA SER A 21 14.03 21.85 5.39
C SER A 21 14.32 20.60 6.20
N SER A 22 13.74 19.48 5.77
CA SER A 22 13.98 18.09 6.17
C SER A 22 13.05 17.51 7.24
N GLY A 23 12.30 16.52 6.81
CA GLY A 23 11.54 15.60 7.63
C GLY A 23 10.05 15.84 7.53
N ASP A 24 9.39 14.88 6.90
CA ASP A 24 7.94 14.79 6.78
C ASP A 24 7.29 15.02 8.13
N ALA A 25 6.58 16.15 8.27
CA ALA A 25 5.74 16.39 9.44
C ALA A 25 4.52 15.44 9.35
N VAL A 26 4.62 14.29 9.99
CA VAL A 26 3.45 13.48 10.34
C VAL A 26 2.68 14.31 11.34
N ASP A 27 1.64 15.01 10.90
CA ASP A 27 0.70 15.64 11.84
C ASP A 27 -0.10 14.53 12.51
N SER A 28 0.30 14.20 13.73
CA SER A 28 -0.28 13.14 14.55
C SER A 28 -1.60 13.57 15.18
N SER A 29 -2.55 13.98 14.37
CA SER A 29 -3.96 14.07 14.79
C SER A 29 -4.70 12.82 14.34
N ASP A 30 -4.36 11.70 14.98
CA ASP A 30 -4.96 10.38 14.76
C ASP A 30 -6.38 10.38 15.38
N VAL A 31 -7.35 10.91 14.68
CA VAL A 31 -8.77 10.80 15.04
C VAL A 31 -9.37 9.75 14.10
N GLY A 32 -9.45 8.49 14.54
CA GLY A 32 -10.13 7.43 13.82
C GLY A 32 -9.30 6.68 12.77
N GLY A 33 -7.96 6.68 12.87
CA GLY A 33 -7.08 5.95 11.94
C GLY A 33 -6.76 6.68 10.64
N ALA A 34 -7.25 7.90 10.44
CA ALA A 34 -6.89 8.74 9.30
C ALA A 34 -5.51 9.38 9.51
N ARG A 35 -4.67 9.38 8.47
CA ARG A 35 -3.37 10.08 8.47
C ARG A 35 -3.38 11.20 7.46
N THR A 36 -2.77 12.33 7.79
CA THR A 36 -2.58 13.43 6.84
C THR A 36 -1.13 13.43 6.37
N ILE A 37 -0.92 13.19 5.08
CA ILE A 37 0.39 13.17 4.41
C ILE A 37 0.38 14.28 3.36
N ASN A 38 1.23 15.28 3.48
CA ASN A 38 1.31 16.41 2.55
C ASN A 38 -0.06 17.09 2.29
N GLY A 39 -0.91 17.18 3.31
CA GLY A 39 -2.26 17.74 3.19
C GLY A 39 -3.31 16.78 2.60
N ILE A 40 -2.94 15.53 2.30
CA ILE A 40 -3.83 14.49 1.80
C ILE A 40 -4.29 13.63 2.96
N VAL A 41 -5.60 13.48 3.12
CA VAL A 41 -6.17 12.57 4.14
C VAL A 41 -6.16 11.14 3.60
N VAL A 42 -5.42 10.26 4.27
CA VAL A 42 -5.25 8.84 3.93
C VAL A 42 -5.95 8.01 5.00
N GLU A 43 -7.07 7.42 4.66
CA GLU A 43 -7.93 6.66 5.57
C GLU A 43 -8.58 5.46 4.86
N ALA A 44 -9.21 4.58 5.62
CA ALA A 44 -9.93 3.43 5.07
C ALA A 44 -11.04 3.88 4.10
N GLY A 45 -11.10 3.23 2.93
CA GLY A 45 -12.07 3.51 1.88
C GLY A 45 -11.87 4.85 1.16
N ALA A 46 -10.77 5.57 1.40
CA ALA A 46 -10.49 6.81 0.68
C ALA A 46 -10.27 6.54 -0.82
N GLU A 47 -10.73 7.46 -1.65
CA GLU A 47 -10.57 7.45 -3.11
C GLU A 47 -9.41 8.38 -3.50
N LEU A 48 -8.21 7.83 -3.69
CA LEU A 48 -6.96 8.56 -3.93
C LEU A 48 -6.21 8.06 -5.19
N PRO A 49 -6.89 7.89 -6.34
CA PRO A 49 -6.21 7.39 -7.53
C PRO A 49 -5.17 8.40 -8.02
N GLY A 50 -3.98 7.87 -8.42
CA GLY A 50 -2.89 8.69 -8.95
C GLY A 50 -2.22 9.61 -7.93
N VAL A 51 -2.50 9.47 -6.64
CA VAL A 51 -1.90 10.29 -5.59
C VAL A 51 -0.39 10.05 -5.48
N ASN A 52 0.38 11.08 -5.13
CA ASN A 52 1.78 10.93 -4.77
C ASN A 52 1.94 10.78 -3.25
N LEU A 53 2.32 9.58 -2.82
CA LEU A 53 2.64 9.19 -1.45
C LEU A 53 4.06 8.61 -1.37
N SER A 54 4.95 9.00 -2.30
CA SER A 54 6.34 8.51 -2.30
C SER A 54 7.04 8.86 -1.00
N GLY A 55 7.72 7.87 -0.40
CA GLY A 55 8.40 7.97 0.88
C GLY A 55 7.48 8.15 2.11
N ALA A 56 6.16 8.12 1.94
CA ALA A 56 5.22 8.31 3.06
C ALA A 56 5.37 7.23 4.13
N ASP A 57 5.23 7.60 5.41
CA ASP A 57 5.13 6.64 6.50
C ASP A 57 3.65 6.31 6.80
N LEU A 58 3.23 5.15 6.35
CA LEU A 58 1.90 4.56 6.54
C LEU A 58 1.99 3.26 7.36
N SER A 59 3.07 3.07 8.13
CA SER A 59 3.29 1.86 8.93
C SER A 59 2.16 1.64 9.93
N GLY A 60 1.61 0.42 9.98
CA GLY A 60 0.50 0.03 10.85
C GLY A 60 -0.82 0.77 10.59
N ALA A 61 -0.95 1.53 9.48
CA ALA A 61 -2.17 2.27 9.18
C ALA A 61 -3.35 1.35 8.88
N TYR A 62 -4.56 1.76 9.26
CA TYR A 62 -5.80 1.07 8.91
C TYR A 62 -6.37 1.64 7.61
N LEU A 63 -6.13 0.96 6.49
CA LEU A 63 -6.41 1.44 5.12
C LEU A 63 -7.29 0.45 4.33
N VAL A 64 -8.17 -0.24 5.03
CA VAL A 64 -9.08 -1.24 4.42
C VAL A 64 -9.88 -0.62 3.28
N GLY A 65 -9.83 -1.25 2.09
CA GLY A 65 -10.58 -0.86 0.91
C GLY A 65 -10.17 0.49 0.30
N ILE A 66 -9.01 1.05 0.66
CA ILE A 66 -8.51 2.30 0.05
C ILE A 66 -8.28 2.12 -1.45
N ASN A 67 -8.61 3.14 -2.25
CA ASN A 67 -8.31 3.17 -3.67
C ASN A 67 -7.05 4.00 -3.95
N LEU A 68 -5.97 3.32 -4.30
CA LEU A 68 -4.66 3.85 -4.65
C LEU A 68 -4.27 3.47 -6.10
N ALA A 69 -5.26 3.29 -6.97
CA ALA A 69 -5.00 2.94 -8.37
C ALA A 69 -4.12 4.00 -9.05
N GLY A 70 -3.01 3.56 -9.66
CA GLY A 70 -2.04 4.43 -10.32
C GLY A 70 -1.27 5.35 -9.38
N ALA A 71 -1.37 5.19 -8.06
CA ALA A 71 -0.65 6.01 -7.09
C ALA A 71 0.86 5.77 -7.15
N ASP A 72 1.64 6.81 -6.81
CA ASP A 72 3.07 6.69 -6.56
C ASP A 72 3.35 6.48 -5.07
N LEU A 73 3.77 5.28 -4.72
CA LEU A 73 4.15 4.83 -3.38
C LEU A 73 5.63 4.43 -3.32
N THR A 74 6.44 4.97 -4.24
CA THR A 74 7.88 4.67 -4.30
C THR A 74 8.54 4.87 -2.93
N GLY A 75 9.15 3.82 -2.38
CA GLY A 75 9.83 3.85 -1.09
C GLY A 75 8.93 4.10 0.12
N ALA A 76 7.61 4.06 -0.02
CA ALA A 76 6.69 4.24 1.10
C ALA A 76 6.82 3.11 2.13
N ASN A 77 6.63 3.43 3.41
CA ASN A 77 6.58 2.47 4.49
C ASN A 77 5.12 2.10 4.82
N LEU A 78 4.70 0.92 4.42
CA LEU A 78 3.38 0.31 4.64
C LEU A 78 3.49 -0.92 5.57
N SER A 79 4.59 -1.04 6.33
CA SER A 79 4.83 -2.22 7.17
C SER A 79 3.73 -2.40 8.21
N GLY A 80 3.19 -3.62 8.30
CA GLY A 80 2.11 -3.96 9.23
C GLY A 80 0.77 -3.26 8.99
N ALA A 81 0.61 -2.51 7.88
CA ALA A 81 -0.65 -1.85 7.57
C ALA A 81 -1.76 -2.85 7.22
N ASP A 82 -3.01 -2.50 7.54
CA ASP A 82 -4.18 -3.23 7.06
C ASP A 82 -4.67 -2.62 5.75
N LEU A 83 -4.34 -3.31 4.65
CA LEU A 83 -4.64 -2.96 3.27
C LEU A 83 -5.61 -3.97 2.64
N SER A 84 -6.39 -4.66 3.49
CA SER A 84 -7.33 -5.67 2.98
C SER A 84 -8.33 -5.05 2.01
N GLY A 85 -8.51 -5.66 0.84
CA GLY A 85 -9.36 -5.17 -0.24
C GLY A 85 -8.90 -3.86 -0.90
N ALA A 86 -7.70 -3.36 -0.60
CA ALA A 86 -7.17 -2.15 -1.22
C ALA A 86 -6.96 -2.32 -2.73
N ASN A 87 -7.16 -1.23 -3.48
CA ASN A 87 -6.95 -1.19 -4.92
C ASN A 87 -5.62 -0.49 -5.26
N PHE A 88 -4.64 -1.26 -5.72
CA PHE A 88 -3.33 -0.82 -6.21
C PHE A 88 -3.16 -1.06 -7.72
N LEU A 89 -4.26 -1.11 -8.48
CA LEU A 89 -4.20 -1.27 -9.93
C LEU A 89 -3.22 -0.27 -10.55
N ASP A 90 -2.23 -0.74 -11.32
CA ASP A 90 -1.19 0.08 -11.96
C ASP A 90 -0.37 0.99 -10.99
N ALA A 91 -0.41 0.77 -9.68
CA ALA A 91 0.33 1.57 -8.70
C ALA A 91 1.84 1.31 -8.79
N ASN A 92 2.63 2.35 -8.48
CA ASN A 92 4.09 2.25 -8.32
C ASN A 92 4.44 2.02 -6.84
N LEU A 93 4.84 0.81 -6.50
CA LEU A 93 5.30 0.37 -5.18
C LEU A 93 6.81 0.01 -5.18
N TYR A 94 7.57 0.61 -6.13
CA TYR A 94 9.01 0.40 -6.23
C TYR A 94 9.70 0.70 -4.89
N GLN A 95 10.49 -0.26 -4.38
CA GLN A 95 11.18 -0.17 -3.08
C GLN A 95 10.28 0.06 -1.85
N ALA A 96 8.96 -0.09 -1.96
CA ALA A 96 8.06 0.05 -0.82
C ALA A 96 8.28 -1.05 0.23
N ASN A 97 8.07 -0.72 1.50
CA ASN A 97 8.09 -1.69 2.59
C ASN A 97 6.65 -2.09 2.98
N LEU A 98 6.25 -3.28 2.61
CA LEU A 98 4.95 -3.92 2.92
C LEU A 98 5.13 -5.12 3.87
N SER A 99 6.25 -5.17 4.62
CA SER A 99 6.52 -6.30 5.50
C SER A 99 5.43 -6.48 6.55
N GLY A 100 4.89 -7.70 6.67
CA GLY A 100 3.81 -8.03 7.59
C GLY A 100 2.48 -7.33 7.33
N ALA A 101 2.31 -6.64 6.19
CA ALA A 101 1.05 -6.00 5.85
C ALA A 101 -0.06 -7.02 5.56
N ASN A 102 -1.30 -6.68 5.88
CA ASN A 102 -2.49 -7.43 5.49
C ASN A 102 -2.97 -6.94 4.12
N LEU A 103 -2.74 -7.73 3.08
CA LEU A 103 -3.15 -7.50 1.69
C LEU A 103 -4.20 -8.54 1.23
N ASN A 104 -4.95 -9.10 2.18
CA ASN A 104 -6.00 -10.08 1.88
C ASN A 104 -6.96 -9.51 0.84
N ILE A 105 -7.20 -10.25 -0.25
CA ILE A 105 -8.07 -9.87 -1.37
C ILE A 105 -7.75 -8.48 -1.99
N ALA A 106 -6.53 -7.96 -1.84
CA ALA A 106 -6.11 -6.71 -2.47
C ALA A 106 -5.96 -6.88 -3.99
N TYR A 107 -6.17 -5.79 -4.74
CA TYR A 107 -6.03 -5.72 -6.18
C TYR A 107 -4.70 -5.07 -6.54
N LEU A 108 -3.70 -5.88 -6.89
CA LEU A 108 -2.34 -5.44 -7.26
C LEU A 108 -2.06 -5.61 -8.76
N HIS A 109 -3.11 -5.83 -9.58
CA HIS A 109 -2.95 -6.06 -11.00
C HIS A 109 -2.03 -5.00 -11.65
N ARG A 110 -0.96 -5.46 -12.33
CA ARG A 110 0.05 -4.64 -13.01
C ARG A 110 0.81 -3.64 -12.11
N ALA A 111 0.74 -3.75 -10.79
CA ALA A 111 1.54 -2.92 -9.90
C ALA A 111 3.04 -3.18 -10.09
N ASP A 112 3.85 -2.14 -9.92
CA ASP A 112 5.31 -2.23 -9.87
C ASP A 112 5.75 -2.47 -8.43
N LEU A 113 6.22 -3.69 -8.15
CA LEU A 113 6.71 -4.15 -6.84
C LEU A 113 8.22 -4.46 -6.88
N VAL A 114 8.93 -3.97 -7.90
CA VAL A 114 10.38 -4.20 -8.03
C VAL A 114 11.09 -3.68 -6.79
N ASP A 115 11.99 -4.51 -6.25
CA ASP A 115 12.76 -4.26 -5.01
C ASP A 115 11.89 -4.05 -3.74
N ALA A 116 10.57 -4.29 -3.77
CA ALA A 116 9.70 -4.15 -2.61
C ALA A 116 9.95 -5.24 -1.56
N ASN A 117 9.71 -4.91 -0.29
CA ASN A 117 9.74 -5.86 0.81
C ASN A 117 8.31 -6.24 1.24
N MET A 118 7.89 -7.46 0.96
CA MET A 118 6.60 -8.06 1.33
C MET A 118 6.79 -9.27 2.26
N SER A 119 7.92 -9.33 2.98
CA SER A 119 8.18 -10.46 3.87
C SER A 119 7.10 -10.59 4.95
N GLY A 120 6.59 -11.81 5.13
CA GLY A 120 5.53 -12.11 6.10
C GLY A 120 4.17 -11.46 5.81
N ALA A 121 3.97 -10.85 4.63
CA ALA A 121 2.69 -10.25 4.28
C ALA A 121 1.60 -11.32 4.06
N ASP A 122 0.35 -10.99 4.39
CA ASP A 122 -0.82 -11.80 4.03
C ASP A 122 -1.41 -11.34 2.69
N LEU A 123 -1.17 -12.13 1.65
CA LEU A 123 -1.64 -11.93 0.28
C LEU A 123 -2.73 -12.94 -0.10
N THR A 124 -3.42 -13.52 0.90
CA THR A 124 -4.46 -14.52 0.66
C THR A 124 -5.52 -13.98 -0.30
N GLY A 125 -5.71 -14.67 -1.43
CA GLY A 125 -6.69 -14.29 -2.45
C GLY A 125 -6.41 -12.99 -3.20
N ALA A 126 -5.22 -12.38 -3.05
CA ALA A 126 -4.86 -11.15 -3.75
C ALA A 126 -4.68 -11.38 -5.26
N ASP A 127 -5.01 -10.37 -6.06
CA ASP A 127 -4.74 -10.35 -7.50
C ASP A 127 -3.37 -9.69 -7.76
N LEU A 128 -2.34 -10.52 -7.97
CA LEU A 128 -0.99 -10.12 -8.36
C LEU A 128 -0.76 -10.36 -9.87
N SER A 129 -1.80 -10.50 -10.65
CA SER A 129 -1.65 -10.79 -12.08
C SER A 129 -0.96 -9.65 -12.82
N GLY A 130 0.01 -9.98 -13.67
CA GLY A 130 0.76 -9.01 -14.46
C GLY A 130 1.70 -8.09 -13.67
N THR A 131 1.89 -8.29 -12.36
CA THR A 131 2.80 -7.49 -11.53
C THR A 131 4.27 -7.66 -11.94
N PHE A 132 5.07 -6.64 -11.60
CA PHE A 132 6.53 -6.69 -11.71
C PHE A 132 7.13 -7.00 -10.33
N LEU A 133 7.65 -8.23 -10.16
CA LEU A 133 8.17 -8.77 -8.89
C LEU A 133 9.68 -8.99 -8.90
N LEU A 134 10.43 -8.28 -9.73
CA LEU A 134 11.90 -8.43 -9.77
C LEU A 134 12.49 -8.02 -8.42
N ASN A 135 13.32 -8.90 -7.84
CA ASN A 135 13.96 -8.72 -6.53
C ASN A 135 13.00 -8.49 -5.37
N THR A 136 11.70 -8.72 -5.53
CA THR A 136 10.72 -8.59 -4.45
C THR A 136 10.99 -9.65 -3.38
N ASN A 137 11.07 -9.23 -2.12
CA ASN A 137 11.18 -10.14 -0.99
C ASN A 137 9.77 -10.59 -0.54
N LEU A 138 9.42 -11.84 -0.83
CA LEU A 138 8.16 -12.51 -0.43
C LEU A 138 8.42 -13.63 0.58
N ARG A 139 9.55 -13.58 1.31
CA ARG A 139 9.88 -14.60 2.31
C ARG A 139 8.77 -14.70 3.35
N ASP A 140 8.40 -15.94 3.67
CA ASP A 140 7.37 -16.25 4.67
C ASP A 140 5.97 -15.63 4.41
N ALA A 141 5.74 -15.03 3.22
CA ALA A 141 4.45 -14.48 2.84
C ALA A 141 3.40 -15.57 2.64
N ASN A 142 2.13 -15.23 2.86
CA ASN A 142 1.00 -16.12 2.60
C ASN A 142 0.31 -15.72 1.28
N LEU A 143 0.50 -16.52 0.23
CA LEU A 143 -0.07 -16.31 -1.10
C LEU A 143 -1.23 -17.28 -1.38
N THR A 144 -1.82 -17.91 -0.37
CA THR A 144 -2.89 -18.91 -0.57
C THR A 144 -4.01 -18.34 -1.43
N GLY A 145 -4.30 -18.97 -2.57
CA GLY A 145 -5.34 -18.55 -3.49
C GLY A 145 -5.05 -17.26 -4.28
N ALA A 146 -3.85 -16.67 -4.16
CA ALA A 146 -3.47 -15.49 -4.93
C ALA A 146 -3.29 -15.80 -6.42
N ASP A 147 -3.61 -14.84 -7.29
CA ASP A 147 -3.35 -14.95 -8.74
C ASP A 147 -1.99 -14.31 -9.08
N LEU A 148 -1.02 -15.12 -9.45
CA LEU A 148 0.32 -14.71 -9.92
C LEU A 148 0.46 -14.84 -11.46
N SER A 149 -0.62 -14.98 -12.18
CA SER A 149 -0.60 -15.17 -13.63
C SER A 149 0.06 -13.95 -14.32
N ARG A 150 0.89 -14.21 -15.33
CA ARG A 150 1.59 -13.18 -16.11
C ARG A 150 2.50 -12.25 -15.30
N SER A 151 2.74 -12.50 -14.02
CA SER A 151 3.68 -11.72 -13.22
C SER A 151 5.12 -12.02 -13.61
N ASN A 152 6.00 -10.99 -13.60
CA ASN A 152 7.44 -11.16 -13.78
C ASN A 152 8.11 -11.39 -12.42
N ARG A 153 8.37 -12.65 -12.07
CA ARG A 153 8.89 -13.10 -10.77
C ARG A 153 10.25 -13.78 -10.81
N THR A 154 11.02 -13.52 -11.85
CA THR A 154 12.25 -14.27 -12.14
C THR A 154 13.28 -14.23 -11.01
N THR A 155 13.37 -13.11 -10.26
CA THR A 155 14.33 -12.93 -9.14
C THR A 155 13.63 -12.69 -7.80
N ALA A 156 12.32 -12.92 -7.72
CA ALA A 156 11.58 -12.79 -6.45
C ALA A 156 11.99 -13.91 -5.48
N ASP A 157 12.11 -13.55 -4.19
CA ASP A 157 12.44 -14.51 -3.12
C ASP A 157 11.16 -14.98 -2.42
N PHE A 158 10.78 -16.24 -2.70
CA PHE A 158 9.62 -16.90 -2.09
C PHE A 158 10.00 -17.86 -0.95
N THR A 159 11.25 -17.82 -0.45
CA THR A 159 11.70 -18.76 0.60
C THR A 159 10.72 -18.75 1.78
N GLY A 160 10.21 -19.92 2.18
CA GLY A 160 9.25 -20.06 3.27
C GLY A 160 7.83 -19.60 2.97
N ALA A 161 7.57 -19.00 1.79
CA ALA A 161 6.22 -18.55 1.43
C ALA A 161 5.25 -19.71 1.26
N THR A 162 3.98 -19.47 1.59
CA THR A 162 2.87 -20.36 1.21
C THR A 162 2.38 -19.98 -0.17
N MET A 163 2.51 -20.88 -1.14
CA MET A 163 2.16 -20.65 -2.55
C MET A 163 0.63 -20.67 -2.75
N PRO A 164 0.13 -20.24 -3.92
CA PRO A 164 -1.31 -20.18 -4.19
C PRO A 164 -2.06 -21.51 -4.00
N ASP A 165 -1.41 -22.64 -4.24
CA ASP A 165 -1.97 -23.99 -4.05
C ASP A 165 -1.87 -24.50 -2.59
N GLY A 166 -1.38 -23.67 -1.67
CA GLY A 166 -1.19 -23.99 -0.25
C GLY A 166 0.13 -24.72 0.07
N THR A 167 0.98 -24.99 -0.92
CA THR A 167 2.29 -25.62 -0.68
C THR A 167 3.30 -24.62 -0.14
N LYS A 168 4.30 -25.10 0.62
CA LYS A 168 5.42 -24.27 1.07
C LYS A 168 6.52 -24.22 0.02
N HIS A 169 7.00 -23.02 -0.29
CA HIS A 169 8.20 -22.84 -1.08
C HIS A 169 9.43 -23.10 -0.20
N PRO A 170 10.36 -23.94 -0.63
CA PRO A 170 11.56 -24.30 0.16
C PRO A 170 12.49 -23.10 0.45
#